data_692d34627ade03072fd56d5e77353d2b
#
_entry.id   692d34627ade03072fd56d5e77353d2b
#
_cell.length_a   1.000
_cell.length_b   1.000
_cell.length_c   1.000
_cell.angle_alpha   90.00
_cell.angle_beta   90.00
_cell.angle_gamma   90.00
#
_symmetry.space_group_name_H-M   'P 1'
#
loop_
_entity.id
_entity.type
_entity.pdbx_description
1 polymer ?
#
loop_
_entity_poly.entity_id
_entity_poly.type
_entity_poly.pdbx_seq_one_letter_code
_entity_poly.pdbx_strand_id
1 'polypeptide(L)'
;MDKKKQDALLLAGAGVGALLGVRAALRKWREFDFRGQTVLITGGSRGLGLVLARELAREGARLSICARDPRELERARADLARRGAEVLAFPCDVTDRTQVREWVRLSEERFGGVDVLINNAGVIQVGPVEVMTLADYEEAMKIHFWAPLYTTLAVLPAMRRKRRGRIVNVSSIGGKIGVPHLVPYSASKFALVGLSEGLRAELIKDGIVVTAVCPGLMRTGSPPNATFKGQHRAEYAWFSISDSLPVSTIQAERAARQIIAATKRGDAEVILSVQAIAAIKFHQLFPELSADIRGLVNRLLPAAGGIGQRRAKGRDSQSELSPSWLTTLSDEAAKRNNETIT
;
A
#
# COMPACT_ATOMS: atom_id res chain seq x y z
N MET A 1 6.77 -49.00 -5.72
CA MET A 1 7.52 -47.72 -5.80
C MET A 1 8.97 -48.03 -5.46
N ASP A 2 9.90 -47.68 -6.31
CA ASP A 2 11.33 -47.97 -6.13
C ASP A 2 11.85 -47.33 -4.83
N LYS A 3 12.62 -48.09 -4.02
CA LYS A 3 13.17 -47.68 -2.74
C LYS A 3 13.92 -46.34 -2.85
N LYS A 4 14.66 -46.12 -3.95
CA LYS A 4 15.33 -44.85 -4.26
C LYS A 4 14.35 -43.68 -4.40
N LYS A 5 13.16 -43.88 -4.98
CA LYS A 5 12.13 -42.83 -5.08
C LYS A 5 11.48 -42.54 -3.73
N GLN A 6 11.37 -43.55 -2.87
CA GLN A 6 10.84 -43.39 -1.52
C GLN A 6 11.80 -42.59 -0.62
N ASP A 7 13.11 -42.93 -0.68
CA ASP A 7 14.15 -42.20 0.07
C ASP A 7 14.30 -40.77 -0.41
N ALA A 8 14.20 -40.48 -1.72
CA ALA A 8 14.23 -39.13 -2.27
C ALA A 8 13.03 -38.29 -1.82
N LEU A 9 11.83 -38.88 -1.76
CA LEU A 9 10.63 -38.21 -1.23
C LEU A 9 10.72 -37.92 0.26
N LEU A 10 11.29 -38.82 1.05
CA LEU A 10 11.53 -38.63 2.49
C LEU A 10 12.57 -37.50 2.73
N LEU A 11 13.66 -37.49 1.97
CA LEU A 11 14.68 -36.41 2.06
C LEU A 11 14.11 -35.06 1.64
N ALA A 12 13.31 -34.99 0.58
CA ALA A 12 12.63 -33.79 0.17
C ALA A 12 11.65 -33.29 1.23
N GLY A 13 10.86 -34.21 1.81
CA GLY A 13 9.94 -33.88 2.91
C GLY A 13 10.65 -33.38 4.17
N ALA A 14 11.76 -34.03 4.56
CA ALA A 14 12.59 -33.60 5.69
C ALA A 14 13.21 -32.20 5.43
N GLY A 15 13.70 -31.94 4.21
CA GLY A 15 14.23 -30.65 3.80
C GLY A 15 13.18 -29.52 3.88
N VAL A 16 11.97 -29.77 3.39
CA VAL A 16 10.84 -28.83 3.50
C VAL A 16 10.46 -28.60 4.97
N GLY A 17 10.40 -29.67 5.78
CA GLY A 17 10.11 -29.56 7.22
C GLY A 17 11.15 -28.73 7.96
N ALA A 18 12.45 -28.93 7.69
CA ALA A 18 13.53 -28.15 8.27
C ALA A 18 13.44 -26.66 7.87
N LEU A 19 13.18 -26.35 6.59
CA LEU A 19 12.99 -24.98 6.11
C LEU A 19 11.80 -24.28 6.79
N LEU A 20 10.68 -24.99 6.96
CA LEU A 20 9.50 -24.48 7.66
C LEU A 20 9.80 -24.24 9.16
N GLY A 21 10.55 -25.15 9.80
CA GLY A 21 10.99 -24.99 11.19
C GLY A 21 11.89 -23.77 11.37
N VAL A 22 12.90 -23.61 10.52
CA VAL A 22 13.79 -22.43 10.53
C VAL A 22 12.99 -21.15 10.31
N ARG A 23 12.05 -21.15 9.35
CA ARG A 23 11.18 -20.00 9.09
C ARG A 23 10.32 -19.64 10.31
N ALA A 24 9.74 -20.66 10.98
CA ALA A 24 8.93 -20.45 12.19
C ALA A 24 9.78 -19.87 13.36
N ALA A 25 10.98 -20.39 13.57
CA ALA A 25 11.92 -19.90 14.57
C ALA A 25 12.34 -18.43 14.29
N LEU A 26 12.68 -18.12 13.04
CA LEU A 26 13.00 -16.76 12.62
C LEU A 26 11.83 -15.80 12.79
N ARG A 27 10.59 -16.22 12.53
CA ARG A 27 9.40 -15.41 12.77
C ARG A 27 9.20 -15.12 14.25
N LYS A 28 9.35 -16.13 15.12
CA LYS A 28 9.25 -15.97 16.56
C LYS A 28 10.35 -15.05 17.11
N TRP A 29 11.57 -15.20 16.63
CA TRP A 29 12.69 -14.33 17.01
C TRP A 29 12.50 -12.86 16.56
N ARG A 30 11.81 -12.64 15.44
CA ARG A 30 11.51 -11.31 14.89
C ARG A 30 10.22 -10.71 15.46
N GLU A 31 9.50 -11.39 16.34
CA GLU A 31 8.22 -10.92 16.83
C GLU A 31 8.34 -9.50 17.41
N PHE A 32 7.39 -8.63 17.03
CA PHE A 32 7.42 -7.21 17.34
C PHE A 32 6.11 -6.80 18.02
N ASP A 33 6.22 -6.19 19.20
CA ASP A 33 5.08 -5.59 19.90
C ASP A 33 5.02 -4.09 19.60
N PHE A 34 3.84 -3.60 19.25
CA PHE A 34 3.59 -2.20 18.95
C PHE A 34 3.35 -1.34 20.19
N ARG A 35 3.10 -1.93 21.34
CA ARG A 35 2.79 -1.19 22.57
C ARG A 35 3.94 -0.25 22.95
N GLY A 36 3.62 1.06 23.04
CA GLY A 36 4.59 2.09 23.34
C GLY A 36 5.60 2.39 22.22
N GLN A 37 5.49 1.73 21.05
CA GLN A 37 6.38 2.00 19.92
C GLN A 37 5.88 3.21 19.11
N THR A 38 6.81 3.96 18.55
CA THR A 38 6.53 5.11 17.72
C THR A 38 6.38 4.68 16.26
N VAL A 39 5.19 4.88 15.71
CA VAL A 39 4.83 4.51 14.32
C VAL A 39 4.58 5.76 13.50
N LEU A 40 5.36 5.95 12.44
CA LEU A 40 5.18 7.00 11.44
C LEU A 40 4.37 6.46 10.26
N ILE A 41 3.33 7.20 9.82
CA ILE A 41 2.46 6.78 8.71
C ILE A 41 2.32 7.93 7.70
N THR A 42 2.80 7.74 6.48
CA THR A 42 2.56 8.70 5.40
C THR A 42 1.15 8.50 4.82
N GLY A 43 0.45 9.59 4.52
CA GLY A 43 -0.94 9.53 4.06
C GLY A 43 -1.88 9.00 5.15
N GLY A 44 -1.64 9.38 6.42
CA GLY A 44 -2.41 8.92 7.59
C GLY A 44 -3.73 9.64 7.81
N SER A 45 -4.09 10.62 6.97
CA SER A 45 -5.32 11.42 7.16
C SER A 45 -6.60 10.71 6.73
N ARG A 46 -6.52 9.73 5.82
CA ARG A 46 -7.68 9.04 5.24
C ARG A 46 -7.35 7.64 4.72
N GLY A 47 -8.36 6.95 4.22
CA GLY A 47 -8.25 5.65 3.56
C GLY A 47 -7.53 4.59 4.39
N LEU A 48 -6.70 3.78 3.75
CA LEU A 48 -5.92 2.74 4.41
C LEU A 48 -5.00 3.28 5.50
N GLY A 49 -4.38 4.46 5.29
CA GLY A 49 -3.48 5.07 6.27
C GLY A 49 -4.16 5.38 7.60
N LEU A 50 -5.38 5.93 7.55
CA LEU A 50 -6.19 6.18 8.75
C LEU A 50 -6.66 4.88 9.41
N VAL A 51 -7.04 3.87 8.61
CA VAL A 51 -7.44 2.56 9.14
C VAL A 51 -6.26 1.88 9.83
N LEU A 52 -5.06 1.92 9.25
CA LEU A 52 -3.83 1.44 9.89
C LEU A 52 -3.55 2.18 11.21
N ALA A 53 -3.68 3.51 11.22
CA ALA A 53 -3.50 4.31 12.42
C ALA A 53 -4.49 3.92 13.53
N ARG A 54 -5.76 3.67 13.18
CA ARG A 54 -6.80 3.21 14.12
C ARG A 54 -6.49 1.83 14.71
N GLU A 55 -6.05 0.88 13.89
CA GLU A 55 -5.70 -0.46 14.37
C GLU A 55 -4.42 -0.41 15.25
N LEU A 56 -3.42 0.39 14.88
CA LEU A 56 -2.20 0.57 15.66
C LEU A 56 -2.45 1.30 16.98
N ALA A 57 -3.41 2.24 17.02
CA ALA A 57 -3.89 2.84 18.28
C ALA A 57 -4.41 1.78 19.25
N ARG A 58 -5.19 0.80 18.76
CA ARG A 58 -5.69 -0.33 19.57
C ARG A 58 -4.56 -1.23 20.09
N GLU A 59 -3.45 -1.30 19.36
CA GLU A 59 -2.24 -2.02 19.79
C GLU A 59 -1.39 -1.20 20.79
N GLY A 60 -1.79 0.02 21.15
CA GLY A 60 -1.07 0.88 22.07
C GLY A 60 0.15 1.59 21.49
N ALA A 61 0.21 1.76 20.18
CA ALA A 61 1.28 2.51 19.53
C ALA A 61 1.11 4.04 19.71
N ARG A 62 2.22 4.76 19.78
CA ARG A 62 2.29 6.21 19.62
C ARG A 62 2.36 6.53 18.15
N LEU A 63 1.56 7.46 17.68
CA LEU A 63 1.35 7.67 16.25
C LEU A 63 1.89 9.03 15.79
N SER A 64 2.65 9.05 14.71
CA SER A 64 2.93 10.25 13.95
C SER A 64 2.38 10.08 12.54
N ILE A 65 1.39 10.91 12.18
CA ILE A 65 0.74 10.84 10.87
C ILE A 65 1.02 12.11 10.08
N CYS A 66 1.22 11.96 8.78
CA CYS A 66 1.34 13.11 7.89
C CYS A 66 0.46 13.01 6.65
N ALA A 67 0.02 14.16 6.16
CA ALA A 67 -0.71 14.32 4.91
C ALA A 67 -0.62 15.78 4.45
N ARG A 68 -1.03 16.06 3.20
CA ARG A 68 -0.96 17.41 2.62
C ARG A 68 -2.08 18.34 3.09
N ASP A 69 -3.28 17.81 3.29
CA ASP A 69 -4.44 18.60 3.68
C ASP A 69 -4.52 18.72 5.22
N PRO A 70 -4.34 19.95 5.78
CA PRO A 70 -4.36 20.15 7.23
C PRO A 70 -5.73 19.87 7.86
N ARG A 71 -6.83 20.10 7.12
CA ARG A 71 -8.20 19.89 7.64
C ARG A 71 -8.53 18.40 7.74
N GLU A 72 -8.18 17.61 6.70
CA GLU A 72 -8.30 16.16 6.76
C GLU A 72 -7.45 15.57 7.88
N LEU A 73 -6.23 16.08 8.02
CA LEU A 73 -5.26 15.61 9.01
C LEU A 73 -5.74 15.90 10.43
N GLU A 74 -6.32 17.08 10.69
CA GLU A 74 -6.87 17.42 12.00
C GLU A 74 -8.09 16.55 12.36
N ARG A 75 -8.98 16.27 11.40
CA ARG A 75 -10.09 15.32 11.64
C ARG A 75 -9.56 13.93 12.02
N ALA A 76 -8.52 13.46 11.33
CA ALA A 76 -7.88 12.18 11.63
C ALA A 76 -7.23 12.17 13.02
N ARG A 77 -6.50 13.25 13.38
CA ARG A 77 -5.90 13.42 14.71
C ARG A 77 -6.96 13.36 15.80
N ALA A 78 -8.06 14.09 15.64
CA ALA A 78 -9.16 14.11 16.61
C ALA A 78 -9.83 12.72 16.74
N ASP A 79 -10.00 11.98 15.64
CA ASP A 79 -10.54 10.61 15.68
C ASP A 79 -9.61 9.67 16.46
N LEU A 80 -8.31 9.72 16.20
CA LEU A 80 -7.32 8.89 16.88
C LEU A 80 -7.17 9.25 18.37
N ALA A 81 -7.21 10.54 18.71
CA ALA A 81 -7.16 11.01 20.09
C ALA A 81 -8.37 10.53 20.90
N ARG A 82 -9.59 10.57 20.32
CA ARG A 82 -10.80 9.99 20.96
C ARG A 82 -10.69 8.49 21.23
N ARG A 83 -9.81 7.79 20.50
CA ARG A 83 -9.52 6.36 20.72
C ARG A 83 -8.41 6.13 21.77
N GLY A 84 -7.93 7.20 22.43
CA GLY A 84 -6.88 7.13 23.44
C GLY A 84 -5.47 7.07 22.90
N ALA A 85 -5.26 7.31 21.59
CA ALA A 85 -3.92 7.30 21.02
C ALA A 85 -3.18 8.63 21.27
N GLU A 86 -1.89 8.55 21.59
CA GLU A 86 -1.01 9.71 21.53
C GLU A 86 -0.61 9.98 20.08
N VAL A 87 -0.99 11.15 19.54
CA VAL A 87 -0.86 11.45 18.11
C VAL A 87 -0.14 12.76 17.87
N LEU A 88 0.88 12.72 17.01
CA LEU A 88 1.45 13.88 16.32
C LEU A 88 0.91 13.90 14.89
N ALA A 89 0.28 14.99 14.48
CA ALA A 89 -0.21 15.20 13.12
C ALA A 89 0.56 16.37 12.49
N PHE A 90 1.22 16.13 11.37
CA PHE A 90 2.09 17.11 10.72
C PHE A 90 1.74 17.27 9.23
N PRO A 91 1.34 18.47 8.78
CA PRO A 91 1.13 18.77 7.37
C PRO A 91 2.44 18.60 6.59
N CYS A 92 2.48 17.65 5.64
CA CYS A 92 3.70 17.32 4.90
C CYS A 92 3.37 16.84 3.48
N ASP A 93 4.03 17.43 2.50
CA ASP A 93 4.19 16.81 1.19
C ASP A 93 5.41 15.88 1.24
N VAL A 94 5.16 14.57 1.21
CA VAL A 94 6.23 13.55 1.30
C VAL A 94 7.16 13.54 0.09
N THR A 95 6.84 14.29 -0.97
CA THR A 95 7.75 14.50 -2.11
C THR A 95 8.77 15.60 -1.86
N ASP A 96 8.61 16.39 -0.80
CA ASP A 96 9.54 17.41 -0.33
C ASP A 96 10.43 16.83 0.78
N ARG A 97 11.71 16.69 0.46
CA ARG A 97 12.72 16.13 1.39
C ARG A 97 12.89 16.96 2.67
N THR A 98 12.69 18.28 2.58
CA THR A 98 12.83 19.18 3.74
C THR A 98 11.69 18.97 4.71
N GLN A 99 10.45 18.94 4.20
CA GLN A 99 9.27 18.65 5.03
C GLN A 99 9.34 17.26 5.66
N VAL A 100 9.80 16.25 4.90
CA VAL A 100 10.01 14.88 5.42
C VAL A 100 11.01 14.87 6.59
N ARG A 101 12.15 15.54 6.46
CA ARG A 101 13.16 15.63 7.52
C ARG A 101 12.59 16.30 8.77
N GLU A 102 11.87 17.39 8.58
CA GLU A 102 11.24 18.13 9.69
C GLU A 102 10.18 17.27 10.41
N TRP A 103 9.32 16.57 9.67
CA TRP A 103 8.35 15.66 10.24
C TRP A 103 9.01 14.55 11.07
N VAL A 104 10.07 13.94 10.56
CA VAL A 104 10.80 12.89 11.28
C VAL A 104 11.47 13.47 12.53
N ARG A 105 12.13 14.63 12.43
CA ARG A 105 12.76 15.33 13.55
C ARG A 105 11.76 15.61 14.69
N LEU A 106 10.63 16.22 14.37
CA LEU A 106 9.56 16.50 15.35
C LEU A 106 8.98 15.22 15.96
N SER A 107 8.88 14.13 15.18
CA SER A 107 8.45 12.83 15.69
C SER A 107 9.45 12.23 16.67
N GLU A 108 10.75 12.34 16.38
CA GLU A 108 11.82 11.88 17.27
C GLU A 108 11.86 12.69 18.56
N GLU A 109 11.70 14.01 18.48
CA GLU A 109 11.64 14.89 19.67
C GLU A 109 10.44 14.58 20.55
N ARG A 110 9.26 14.41 19.93
CA ARG A 110 8.02 14.15 20.67
C ARG A 110 7.99 12.79 21.36
N PHE A 111 8.53 11.74 20.71
CA PHE A 111 8.36 10.35 21.14
C PHE A 111 9.66 9.64 21.52
N GLY A 112 10.80 10.30 21.41
CA GLY A 112 12.11 9.73 21.73
C GLY A 112 12.69 8.82 20.65
N GLY A 113 12.14 8.86 19.42
CA GLY A 113 12.64 8.14 18.25
C GLY A 113 11.55 7.46 17.44
N VAL A 114 11.95 6.83 16.35
CA VAL A 114 11.06 6.11 15.41
C VAL A 114 11.37 4.63 15.46
N ASP A 115 10.33 3.80 15.60
CA ASP A 115 10.46 2.34 15.64
C ASP A 115 9.88 1.68 14.39
N VAL A 116 8.82 2.29 13.82
CA VAL A 116 8.15 1.79 12.61
C VAL A 116 7.86 2.94 11.65
N LEU A 117 8.16 2.73 10.36
CA LEU A 117 7.77 3.61 9.28
C LEU A 117 6.81 2.86 8.34
N ILE A 118 5.64 3.44 8.06
CA ILE A 118 4.69 2.93 7.08
C ILE A 118 4.55 3.93 5.93
N ASN A 119 5.16 3.62 4.81
CA ASN A 119 5.02 4.34 3.57
C ASN A 119 3.73 3.91 2.88
N ASN A 120 2.66 4.67 3.11
CA ASN A 120 1.32 4.39 2.59
C ASN A 120 0.83 5.48 1.62
N ALA A 121 1.35 6.70 1.68
CA ALA A 121 0.95 7.77 0.77
C ALA A 121 1.05 7.34 -0.70
N GLY A 122 0.04 7.68 -1.49
CA GLY A 122 0.00 7.31 -2.90
C GLY A 122 -1.04 8.12 -3.68
N VAL A 123 -0.95 8.04 -4.99
CA VAL A 123 -1.91 8.59 -5.95
C VAL A 123 -2.32 7.51 -6.94
N ILE A 124 -3.52 7.63 -7.48
CA ILE A 124 -4.01 6.74 -8.52
C ILE A 124 -4.37 7.59 -9.73
N GLN A 125 -3.80 7.25 -10.88
CA GLN A 125 -4.08 7.87 -12.16
C GLN A 125 -4.59 6.80 -13.11
N VAL A 126 -5.79 6.99 -13.65
CA VAL A 126 -6.51 6.02 -14.48
C VAL A 126 -6.77 6.62 -15.85
N GLY A 127 -6.49 5.85 -16.89
CA GLY A 127 -6.74 6.18 -18.28
C GLY A 127 -5.83 5.42 -19.23
N PRO A 128 -6.18 5.34 -20.51
CA PRO A 128 -5.37 4.67 -21.52
C PRO A 128 -4.04 5.40 -21.78
N VAL A 129 -3.04 4.65 -22.23
CA VAL A 129 -1.66 5.15 -22.41
C VAL A 129 -1.60 6.38 -23.33
N GLU A 130 -2.48 6.48 -24.31
CA GLU A 130 -2.55 7.56 -25.29
C GLU A 130 -2.86 8.93 -24.68
N VAL A 131 -3.50 8.96 -23.52
CA VAL A 131 -3.80 10.21 -22.79
C VAL A 131 -2.87 10.47 -21.61
N MET A 132 -1.96 9.56 -21.31
CA MET A 132 -0.93 9.77 -20.28
C MET A 132 0.19 10.65 -20.81
N THR A 133 0.74 11.47 -19.95
CA THR A 133 1.86 12.38 -20.25
C THR A 133 3.07 11.99 -19.41
N LEU A 134 4.26 12.43 -19.79
CA LEU A 134 5.48 12.22 -18.99
C LEU A 134 5.29 12.68 -17.54
N ALA A 135 4.60 13.81 -17.34
CA ALA A 135 4.30 14.35 -16.00
C ALA A 135 3.48 13.37 -15.12
N ASP A 136 2.64 12.50 -15.71
CA ASP A 136 1.90 11.48 -14.94
C ASP A 136 2.83 10.38 -14.41
N TYR A 137 3.82 9.98 -15.22
CA TYR A 137 4.84 9.02 -14.80
C TYR A 137 5.77 9.62 -13.74
N GLU A 138 6.20 10.86 -13.93
CA GLU A 138 7.04 11.58 -12.96
C GLU A 138 6.33 11.74 -11.61
N GLU A 139 5.04 12.15 -11.61
CA GLU A 139 4.25 12.28 -10.39
C GLU A 139 4.10 10.93 -9.68
N ALA A 140 3.78 9.87 -10.44
CA ALA A 140 3.68 8.53 -9.88
C ALA A 140 5.01 8.06 -9.26
N MET A 141 6.14 8.30 -9.93
CA MET A 141 7.47 8.00 -9.40
C MET A 141 7.83 8.84 -8.18
N LYS A 142 7.50 10.13 -8.19
CA LYS A 142 7.75 11.01 -7.03
C LYS A 142 7.08 10.51 -5.77
N ILE A 143 5.80 10.11 -5.86
CA ILE A 143 5.04 9.72 -4.68
C ILE A 143 5.24 8.25 -4.29
N HIS A 144 5.44 7.32 -5.25
CA HIS A 144 5.51 5.89 -4.93
C HIS A 144 6.94 5.35 -4.77
N PHE A 145 7.95 6.05 -5.29
CA PHE A 145 9.34 5.62 -5.20
C PHE A 145 10.19 6.62 -4.40
N TRP A 146 10.25 7.88 -4.84
CA TRP A 146 11.13 8.87 -4.21
C TRP A 146 10.67 9.22 -2.79
N ALA A 147 9.38 9.41 -2.55
CA ALA A 147 8.87 9.73 -1.21
C ALA A 147 9.15 8.61 -0.19
N PRO A 148 8.85 7.31 -0.45
CA PRO A 148 9.30 6.20 0.41
C PRO A 148 10.81 6.13 0.62
N LEU A 149 11.61 6.47 -0.39
CA LEU A 149 13.07 6.54 -0.25
C LEU A 149 13.46 7.69 0.69
N TYR A 150 12.87 8.88 0.55
CA TYR A 150 13.18 10.03 1.42
C TYR A 150 12.82 9.76 2.88
N THR A 151 11.63 9.24 3.15
CA THR A 151 11.20 8.90 4.51
C THR A 151 12.08 7.79 5.10
N THR A 152 12.40 6.76 4.31
CA THR A 152 13.32 5.69 4.73
C THR A 152 14.69 6.26 5.11
N LEU A 153 15.31 7.04 4.24
CA LEU A 153 16.63 7.65 4.51
C LEU A 153 16.60 8.58 5.74
N ALA A 154 15.48 9.24 6.02
CA ALA A 154 15.34 10.11 7.19
C ALA A 154 15.29 9.33 8.50
N VAL A 155 14.65 8.14 8.56
CA VAL A 155 14.55 7.35 9.80
C VAL A 155 15.72 6.39 10.02
N LEU A 156 16.45 6.01 8.94
CA LEU A 156 17.52 5.02 9.01
C LEU A 156 18.62 5.32 10.06
N PRO A 157 19.13 6.56 10.22
CA PRO A 157 20.17 6.84 11.19
C PRO A 157 19.77 6.46 12.62
N ALA A 158 18.54 6.77 13.04
CA ALA A 158 18.02 6.45 14.35
C ALA A 158 17.77 4.93 14.52
N MET A 159 17.18 4.27 13.52
CA MET A 159 16.94 2.84 13.53
C MET A 159 18.26 2.04 13.58
N ARG A 160 19.30 2.47 12.86
CA ARG A 160 20.64 1.86 12.90
C ARG A 160 21.28 1.99 14.28
N ARG A 161 21.22 3.16 14.91
CA ARG A 161 21.73 3.33 16.29
C ARG A 161 21.06 2.39 17.27
N LYS A 162 19.74 2.20 17.15
CA LYS A 162 18.96 1.26 17.98
C LYS A 162 19.17 -0.21 17.58
N ARG A 163 19.76 -0.49 16.41
CA ARG A 163 19.81 -1.81 15.76
C ARG A 163 18.44 -2.51 15.71
N ARG A 164 17.41 -1.73 15.52
CA ARG A 164 16.02 -2.18 15.49
C ARG A 164 15.15 -1.21 14.69
N GLY A 165 14.33 -1.75 13.79
CA GLY A 165 13.35 -0.95 13.04
C GLY A 165 12.45 -1.80 12.18
N ARG A 166 11.30 -1.24 11.82
CA ARG A 166 10.36 -1.81 10.83
C ARG A 166 10.05 -0.77 9.77
N ILE A 167 10.17 -1.15 8.52
CA ILE A 167 9.77 -0.31 7.37
C ILE A 167 8.75 -1.10 6.57
N VAL A 168 7.59 -0.51 6.35
CA VAL A 168 6.49 -1.10 5.59
C VAL A 168 6.23 -0.22 4.37
N ASN A 169 6.35 -0.79 3.19
CA ASN A 169 6.09 -0.10 1.94
C ASN A 169 4.81 -0.65 1.31
N VAL A 170 3.76 0.19 1.28
CA VAL A 170 2.47 -0.18 0.69
C VAL A 170 2.53 0.01 -0.81
N SER A 171 2.83 -1.10 -1.51
CA SER A 171 2.78 -1.18 -2.97
C SER A 171 1.34 -1.52 -3.45
N SER A 172 1.20 -2.51 -4.34
CA SER A 172 -0.06 -2.95 -4.93
C SER A 172 0.16 -4.28 -5.67
N ILE A 173 -0.92 -4.98 -6.03
CA ILE A 173 -0.88 -5.99 -7.10
C ILE A 173 -0.31 -5.38 -8.40
N GLY A 174 -0.58 -4.08 -8.65
CA GLY A 174 0.03 -3.33 -9.75
C GLY A 174 1.55 -3.19 -9.67
N GLY A 175 2.20 -3.54 -8.56
CA GLY A 175 3.65 -3.68 -8.43
C GLY A 175 4.17 -5.09 -8.70
N LYS A 176 3.29 -6.02 -9.06
CA LYS A 176 3.61 -7.42 -9.42
C LYS A 176 3.08 -7.80 -10.80
N ILE A 177 2.05 -7.12 -11.27
CA ILE A 177 1.42 -7.31 -12.59
C ILE A 177 1.09 -5.94 -13.16
N GLY A 178 1.50 -5.64 -14.40
CA GLY A 178 1.10 -4.41 -15.09
C GLY A 178 -0.40 -4.41 -15.37
N VAL A 179 -1.10 -3.37 -14.96
CA VAL A 179 -2.56 -3.24 -15.11
C VAL A 179 -2.87 -2.27 -16.25
N PRO A 180 -3.67 -2.64 -17.27
CA PRO A 180 -4.11 -1.72 -18.30
C PRO A 180 -4.78 -0.48 -17.70
N HIS A 181 -4.65 0.66 -18.34
CA HIS A 181 -5.12 1.99 -17.90
C HIS A 181 -4.50 2.51 -16.59
N LEU A 182 -3.55 1.77 -16.01
CA LEU A 182 -2.81 2.12 -14.79
C LEU A 182 -1.29 2.06 -15.00
N VAL A 183 -0.79 2.37 -16.20
CA VAL A 183 0.63 2.16 -16.55
C VAL A 183 1.59 2.99 -15.67
N PRO A 184 1.40 4.32 -15.47
CA PRO A 184 2.27 5.11 -14.59
C PRO A 184 2.24 4.59 -13.13
N TYR A 185 1.05 4.24 -12.64
CA TYR A 185 0.86 3.66 -11.32
C TYR A 185 1.60 2.32 -11.19
N SER A 186 1.38 1.39 -12.13
CA SER A 186 2.01 0.07 -12.08
C SER A 186 3.54 0.18 -12.12
N ALA A 187 4.10 0.95 -13.04
CA ALA A 187 5.55 1.14 -13.15
C ALA A 187 6.16 1.63 -11.83
N SER A 188 5.54 2.63 -11.21
CA SER A 188 6.02 3.18 -9.94
C SER A 188 5.85 2.21 -8.75
N LYS A 189 4.81 1.38 -8.75
CA LYS A 189 4.60 0.36 -7.72
C LYS A 189 5.55 -0.84 -7.87
N PHE A 190 5.95 -1.21 -9.10
CA PHE A 190 7.05 -2.15 -9.34
C PHE A 190 8.37 -1.61 -8.79
N ALA A 191 8.68 -0.33 -9.04
CA ALA A 191 9.87 0.31 -8.50
C ALA A 191 9.90 0.27 -6.96
N LEU A 192 8.75 0.48 -6.29
CA LEU A 192 8.65 0.38 -4.84
C LEU A 192 8.87 -1.05 -4.32
N VAL A 193 8.40 -2.08 -5.05
CA VAL A 193 8.67 -3.48 -4.68
C VAL A 193 10.16 -3.76 -4.76
N GLY A 194 10.83 -3.40 -5.88
CA GLY A 194 12.27 -3.58 -6.03
C GLY A 194 13.09 -2.84 -4.96
N LEU A 195 12.71 -1.60 -4.65
CA LEU A 195 13.31 -0.85 -3.54
C LEU A 195 13.15 -1.59 -2.19
N SER A 196 11.98 -2.16 -1.93
CA SER A 196 11.70 -2.86 -0.68
C SER A 196 12.52 -4.13 -0.54
N GLU A 197 12.67 -4.90 -1.61
CA GLU A 197 13.46 -6.12 -1.64
C GLU A 197 14.95 -5.83 -1.44
N GLY A 198 15.51 -4.84 -2.15
CA GLY A 198 16.90 -4.42 -2.01
C GLY A 198 17.21 -3.90 -0.61
N LEU A 199 16.38 -2.97 -0.09
CA LEU A 199 16.55 -2.44 1.27
C LEU A 199 16.47 -3.54 2.32
N ARG A 200 15.57 -4.52 2.16
CA ARG A 200 15.50 -5.64 3.10
C ARG A 200 16.78 -6.45 3.15
N ALA A 201 17.34 -6.78 1.98
CA ALA A 201 18.58 -7.55 1.90
C ALA A 201 19.74 -6.85 2.59
N GLU A 202 19.84 -5.53 2.43
CA GLU A 202 20.94 -4.75 3.00
C GLU A 202 20.76 -4.41 4.48
N LEU A 203 19.53 -4.11 4.92
CA LEU A 203 19.26 -3.56 6.26
C LEU A 203 19.04 -4.63 7.34
N ILE A 204 18.84 -5.88 6.96
CA ILE A 204 18.62 -6.97 7.93
C ILE A 204 19.81 -7.15 8.88
N LYS A 205 21.04 -6.89 8.43
CA LYS A 205 22.26 -6.89 9.25
C LYS A 205 22.24 -5.81 10.34
N ASP A 206 21.49 -4.73 10.11
CA ASP A 206 21.34 -3.61 11.06
C ASP A 206 20.13 -3.83 12.00
N GLY A 207 19.47 -5.01 11.97
CA GLY A 207 18.27 -5.30 12.74
C GLY A 207 17.00 -4.61 12.21
N ILE A 208 17.06 -4.03 11.02
CA ILE A 208 15.95 -3.33 10.39
C ILE A 208 15.27 -4.27 9.38
N VAL A 209 13.97 -4.44 9.52
CA VAL A 209 13.19 -5.34 8.66
C VAL A 209 12.27 -4.52 7.74
N VAL A 210 12.38 -4.76 6.44
CA VAL A 210 11.52 -4.13 5.43
C VAL A 210 10.47 -5.13 4.96
N THR A 211 9.22 -4.69 4.88
CA THR A 211 8.06 -5.47 4.40
C THR A 211 7.45 -4.79 3.20
N ALA A 212 7.38 -5.47 2.07
CA ALA A 212 6.58 -5.05 0.91
C ALA A 212 5.14 -5.53 1.07
N VAL A 213 4.18 -4.61 0.95
CA VAL A 213 2.74 -4.94 0.99
C VAL A 213 2.18 -4.80 -0.40
N CYS A 214 1.58 -5.87 -0.94
CA CYS A 214 1.00 -5.90 -2.28
C CYS A 214 -0.51 -6.19 -2.19
N PRO A 215 -1.35 -5.17 -1.93
CA PRO A 215 -2.79 -5.34 -1.92
C PRO A 215 -3.34 -5.62 -3.31
N GLY A 216 -4.40 -6.44 -3.39
CA GLY A 216 -5.37 -6.37 -4.46
C GLY A 216 -6.28 -5.15 -4.30
N LEU A 217 -7.48 -5.22 -4.86
CA LEU A 217 -8.48 -4.18 -4.68
C LEU A 217 -8.95 -4.12 -3.21
N MET A 218 -9.07 -2.92 -2.67
CA MET A 218 -9.44 -2.68 -1.26
C MET A 218 -10.55 -1.65 -1.17
N ARG A 219 -11.58 -1.95 -0.41
CA ARG A 219 -12.66 -1.01 -0.10
C ARG A 219 -12.19 0.04 0.90
N THR A 220 -11.40 0.97 0.44
CA THR A 220 -10.92 2.12 1.22
C THR A 220 -11.78 3.36 1.04
N GLY A 221 -12.51 3.43 -0.08
CA GLY A 221 -13.24 4.61 -0.53
C GLY A 221 -12.37 5.58 -1.33
N SER A 222 -11.25 5.12 -1.89
CA SER A 222 -10.29 5.97 -2.61
C SER A 222 -10.73 6.46 -4.01
N PRO A 223 -11.68 5.84 -4.76
CA PRO A 223 -12.01 6.26 -6.12
C PRO A 223 -12.36 7.76 -6.28
N PRO A 224 -13.12 8.42 -5.39
CA PRO A 224 -13.41 9.86 -5.50
C PRO A 224 -12.16 10.76 -5.52
N ASN A 225 -11.06 10.33 -4.94
CA ASN A 225 -9.81 11.07 -4.86
C ASN A 225 -8.78 10.68 -5.93
N ALA A 226 -9.01 9.60 -6.68
CA ALA A 226 -8.21 9.22 -7.83
C ALA A 226 -8.35 10.26 -8.96
N THR A 227 -7.42 10.22 -9.90
CA THR A 227 -7.43 11.10 -11.09
C THR A 227 -7.72 10.27 -12.33
N PHE A 228 -8.63 10.77 -13.16
CA PHE A 228 -9.08 10.11 -14.39
C PHE A 228 -8.81 10.99 -15.59
N LYS A 229 -8.46 10.36 -16.72
CA LYS A 229 -8.19 10.99 -18.01
C LYS A 229 -8.98 10.28 -19.13
N GLY A 230 -8.93 10.84 -20.35
CA GLY A 230 -9.67 10.25 -21.46
C GLY A 230 -11.18 10.33 -21.25
N GLN A 231 -11.88 9.22 -21.41
CA GLN A 231 -13.30 9.09 -21.11
C GLN A 231 -13.53 8.97 -19.59
N HIS A 232 -13.14 10.00 -18.85
CA HIS A 232 -13.00 10.00 -17.38
C HIS A 232 -14.21 9.46 -16.61
N ARG A 233 -15.44 9.64 -17.11
CA ARG A 233 -16.66 9.10 -16.48
C ARG A 233 -16.76 7.58 -16.62
N ALA A 234 -16.44 7.05 -17.80
CA ALA A 234 -16.40 5.62 -18.05
C ALA A 234 -15.24 4.96 -17.29
N GLU A 235 -14.06 5.62 -17.26
CA GLU A 235 -12.91 5.19 -16.47
C GLU A 235 -13.24 5.14 -14.98
N TYR A 236 -13.93 6.15 -14.45
CA TYR A 236 -14.39 6.16 -13.07
C TYR A 236 -15.37 5.02 -12.77
N ALA A 237 -16.33 4.78 -13.68
CA ALA A 237 -17.36 3.76 -13.48
C ALA A 237 -16.74 2.35 -13.35
N TRP A 238 -15.91 1.92 -14.33
CA TRP A 238 -15.32 0.58 -14.24
C TRP A 238 -14.38 0.45 -13.04
N PHE A 239 -13.59 1.49 -12.74
CA PHE A 239 -12.65 1.47 -11.63
C PHE A 239 -13.38 1.37 -10.28
N SER A 240 -14.39 2.21 -10.04
CA SER A 240 -15.15 2.22 -8.78
C SER A 240 -16.03 0.98 -8.59
N ILE A 241 -16.61 0.44 -9.68
CA ILE A 241 -17.34 -0.83 -9.63
C ILE A 241 -16.38 -1.98 -9.26
N SER A 242 -15.22 -2.05 -9.92
CA SER A 242 -14.21 -3.08 -9.59
C SER A 242 -13.75 -3.00 -8.14
N ASP A 243 -13.59 -1.79 -7.58
CA ASP A 243 -13.18 -1.53 -6.18
C ASP A 243 -14.30 -1.82 -5.16
N SER A 244 -15.53 -2.06 -5.62
CA SER A 244 -16.70 -2.29 -4.75
C SER A 244 -17.13 -3.76 -4.68
N LEU A 245 -16.78 -4.59 -5.66
CA LEU A 245 -17.26 -5.97 -5.73
C LEU A 245 -16.74 -6.83 -4.56
N PRO A 246 -17.61 -7.46 -3.77
CA PRO A 246 -17.20 -8.23 -2.57
C PRO A 246 -16.25 -9.40 -2.88
N VAL A 247 -16.40 -9.99 -4.06
CA VAL A 247 -15.60 -11.17 -4.49
C VAL A 247 -14.17 -10.79 -4.84
N SER A 248 -13.93 -9.58 -5.37
CA SER A 248 -12.61 -9.12 -5.83
C SER A 248 -11.86 -8.28 -4.80
N THR A 249 -12.55 -7.77 -3.77
CA THR A 249 -12.02 -6.76 -2.86
C THR A 249 -11.91 -7.26 -1.41
N ILE A 250 -10.97 -6.67 -0.67
CA ILE A 250 -10.81 -6.88 0.77
C ILE A 250 -11.26 -5.62 1.54
N GLN A 251 -11.86 -5.79 2.72
CA GLN A 251 -12.16 -4.67 3.62
C GLN A 251 -10.87 -4.02 4.13
N ALA A 252 -10.86 -2.68 4.24
CA ALA A 252 -9.69 -1.93 4.67
C ALA A 252 -9.20 -2.34 6.07
N GLU A 253 -10.12 -2.61 7.00
CA GLU A 253 -9.82 -3.06 8.36
C GLU A 253 -9.15 -4.44 8.37
N ARG A 254 -9.63 -5.38 7.54
CA ARG A 254 -9.00 -6.69 7.39
C ARG A 254 -7.62 -6.58 6.76
N ALA A 255 -7.47 -5.72 5.76
CA ALA A 255 -6.18 -5.42 5.14
C ALA A 255 -5.20 -4.85 6.17
N ALA A 256 -5.61 -3.85 6.94
CA ALA A 256 -4.79 -3.24 7.99
C ALA A 256 -4.31 -4.27 9.02
N ARG A 257 -5.20 -5.13 9.53
CA ARG A 257 -4.81 -6.20 10.47
C ARG A 257 -3.82 -7.20 9.86
N GLN A 258 -3.96 -7.54 8.58
CA GLN A 258 -2.99 -8.41 7.89
C GLN A 258 -1.62 -7.74 7.72
N ILE A 259 -1.59 -6.44 7.40
CA ILE A 259 -0.35 -5.64 7.31
C ILE A 259 0.34 -5.59 8.66
N ILE A 260 -0.39 -5.27 9.73
CA ILE A 260 0.14 -5.22 11.09
C ILE A 260 0.69 -6.59 11.51
N ALA A 261 -0.05 -7.66 11.27
CA ALA A 261 0.40 -9.02 11.56
C ALA A 261 1.68 -9.41 10.78
N ALA A 262 1.78 -9.04 9.49
CA ALA A 262 2.98 -9.25 8.69
C ALA A 262 4.18 -8.44 9.22
N THR A 263 3.94 -7.20 9.64
CA THR A 263 4.95 -6.33 10.25
C THR A 263 5.45 -6.91 11.58
N LYS A 264 4.56 -7.43 12.43
CA LYS A 264 4.93 -8.12 13.69
C LYS A 264 5.86 -9.30 13.43
N ARG A 265 5.52 -10.16 12.46
CA ARG A 265 6.32 -11.32 12.09
C ARG A 265 7.61 -11.00 11.34
N GLY A 266 7.73 -9.77 10.81
CA GLY A 266 8.83 -9.38 9.94
C GLY A 266 8.82 -10.11 8.60
N ASP A 267 7.64 -10.35 8.02
CA ASP A 267 7.48 -10.97 6.71
C ASP A 267 8.13 -10.08 5.62
N ALA A 268 8.74 -10.68 4.61
CA ALA A 268 9.38 -9.93 3.53
C ALA A 268 8.36 -9.28 2.60
N GLU A 269 7.33 -10.04 2.29
CA GLU A 269 6.24 -9.63 1.43
C GLU A 269 4.91 -10.16 1.98
N VAL A 270 3.87 -9.38 1.83
CA VAL A 270 2.50 -9.81 2.06
C VAL A 270 1.61 -9.41 0.90
N ILE A 271 0.95 -10.38 0.30
CA ILE A 271 -0.07 -10.16 -0.73
C ILE A 271 -1.43 -10.30 -0.03
N LEU A 272 -2.22 -9.24 -0.12
CA LEU A 272 -3.53 -9.20 0.54
C LEU A 272 -4.61 -9.69 -0.44
N SER A 273 -5.36 -10.68 -0.04
CA SER A 273 -6.42 -11.40 -0.72
C SER A 273 -5.95 -12.62 -1.53
N VAL A 274 -6.79 -13.66 -1.51
CA VAL A 274 -6.54 -14.91 -2.23
C VAL A 274 -6.53 -14.69 -3.74
N GLN A 275 -7.40 -13.80 -4.23
CA GLN A 275 -7.51 -13.47 -5.64
C GLN A 275 -6.22 -12.83 -6.17
N ALA A 276 -5.64 -11.89 -5.40
CA ALA A 276 -4.37 -11.28 -5.77
C ALA A 276 -3.22 -12.30 -5.75
N ILE A 277 -3.19 -13.22 -4.77
CA ILE A 277 -2.20 -14.30 -4.73
C ILE A 277 -2.34 -15.17 -5.99
N ALA A 278 -3.56 -15.61 -6.32
CA ALA A 278 -3.82 -16.45 -7.49
C ALA A 278 -3.41 -15.75 -8.80
N ALA A 279 -3.78 -14.47 -8.97
CA ALA A 279 -3.44 -13.69 -10.16
C ALA A 279 -1.91 -13.51 -10.32
N ILE A 280 -1.20 -13.20 -9.22
CA ILE A 280 0.27 -13.05 -9.26
C ILE A 280 0.93 -14.40 -9.59
N LYS A 281 0.49 -15.51 -8.97
CA LYS A 281 1.04 -16.83 -9.23
C LYS A 281 0.76 -17.29 -10.66
N PHE A 282 -0.45 -17.06 -11.17
CA PHE A 282 -0.80 -17.33 -12.55
C PHE A 282 0.10 -16.54 -13.51
N HIS A 283 0.28 -15.22 -13.27
CA HIS A 283 1.18 -14.41 -14.09
C HIS A 283 2.63 -14.89 -14.06
N GLN A 284 3.13 -15.31 -12.90
CA GLN A 284 4.51 -15.83 -12.77
C GLN A 284 4.73 -17.17 -13.48
N LEU A 285 3.71 -18.03 -13.51
CA LEU A 285 3.78 -19.36 -14.14
C LEU A 285 3.47 -19.32 -15.64
N PHE A 286 2.61 -18.40 -16.08
CA PHE A 286 2.11 -18.30 -17.44
C PHE A 286 2.17 -16.85 -17.95
N PRO A 287 3.39 -16.26 -18.12
CA PRO A 287 3.53 -14.84 -18.42
C PRO A 287 2.90 -14.44 -19.77
N GLU A 288 3.07 -15.25 -20.83
CA GLU A 288 2.50 -14.97 -22.15
C GLU A 288 0.97 -15.01 -22.10
N LEU A 289 0.38 -16.09 -21.59
CA LEU A 289 -1.07 -16.22 -21.47
C LEU A 289 -1.67 -15.09 -20.62
N SER A 290 -0.99 -14.73 -19.54
CA SER A 290 -1.38 -13.59 -18.70
C SER A 290 -1.30 -12.26 -19.47
N ALA A 291 -0.32 -12.07 -20.36
CA ALA A 291 -0.22 -10.90 -21.21
C ALA A 291 -1.38 -10.84 -22.23
N ASP A 292 -1.69 -11.96 -22.88
CA ASP A 292 -2.78 -12.05 -23.85
C ASP A 292 -4.14 -11.75 -23.20
N ILE A 293 -4.40 -12.32 -22.01
CA ILE A 293 -5.63 -12.05 -21.24
C ILE A 293 -5.73 -10.55 -20.92
N ARG A 294 -4.65 -9.90 -20.46
CA ARG A 294 -4.66 -8.45 -20.19
C ARG A 294 -4.87 -7.63 -21.46
N GLY A 295 -4.30 -8.06 -22.58
CA GLY A 295 -4.56 -7.46 -23.89
C GLY A 295 -6.04 -7.56 -24.29
N LEU A 296 -6.67 -8.71 -24.04
CA LEU A 296 -8.11 -8.87 -24.26
C LEU A 296 -8.94 -7.99 -23.33
N VAL A 297 -8.61 -7.95 -22.04
CA VAL A 297 -9.27 -7.07 -21.05
C VAL A 297 -9.15 -5.60 -21.48
N ASN A 298 -7.98 -5.17 -21.97
CA ASN A 298 -7.76 -3.80 -22.44
C ASN A 298 -8.73 -3.40 -23.58
N ARG A 299 -9.13 -4.34 -24.44
CA ARG A 299 -10.11 -4.07 -25.50
C ARG A 299 -11.53 -3.81 -24.99
N LEU A 300 -11.82 -4.19 -23.76
CA LEU A 300 -13.11 -3.97 -23.10
C LEU A 300 -13.12 -2.67 -22.26
N LEU A 301 -11.98 -2.05 -22.07
CA LEU A 301 -11.86 -0.78 -21.34
C LEU A 301 -12.19 0.41 -22.26
N PRO A 302 -12.49 1.59 -21.67
CA PRO A 302 -12.84 2.78 -22.45
C PRO A 302 -11.72 3.17 -23.43
N ALA A 303 -12.06 3.45 -24.69
CA ALA A 303 -11.11 3.93 -25.68
C ALA A 303 -10.59 5.34 -25.31
N ALA A 304 -9.45 5.73 -25.89
CA ALA A 304 -8.95 7.11 -25.80
C ALA A 304 -10.00 8.11 -26.34
N GLY A 305 -9.99 9.34 -25.80
CA GLY A 305 -10.94 10.39 -26.19
C GLY A 305 -11.39 11.24 -25.00
N GLY A 306 -12.65 11.66 -24.99
CA GLY A 306 -13.25 12.42 -23.90
C GLY A 306 -12.50 13.73 -23.58
N ILE A 307 -12.05 13.90 -22.35
CA ILE A 307 -11.27 15.08 -21.94
C ILE A 307 -9.78 15.01 -22.35
N GLY A 308 -9.37 13.93 -23.03
CA GLY A 308 -8.00 13.73 -23.48
C GLY A 308 -7.00 13.71 -22.30
N GLN A 309 -5.92 14.48 -22.43
CA GLN A 309 -4.87 14.57 -21.40
C GLN A 309 -5.24 15.39 -20.16
N ARG A 310 -6.40 16.09 -20.16
CA ARG A 310 -6.85 16.82 -18.97
C ARG A 310 -7.17 15.85 -17.83
N ARG A 311 -7.04 16.34 -16.61
CA ARG A 311 -7.27 15.55 -15.39
C ARG A 311 -8.62 15.91 -14.78
N ALA A 312 -9.42 14.92 -14.43
CA ALA A 312 -10.60 15.05 -13.61
C ALA A 312 -10.44 14.25 -12.31
N LYS A 313 -10.90 14.79 -11.18
CA LYS A 313 -11.00 14.01 -9.94
C LYS A 313 -12.15 13.01 -10.05
N GLY A 314 -12.06 11.90 -9.32
CA GLY A 314 -13.13 10.90 -9.31
C GLY A 314 -14.48 11.49 -8.93
N ARG A 315 -14.53 12.38 -7.93
CA ARG A 315 -15.75 13.11 -7.55
C ARG A 315 -16.38 13.95 -8.69
N ASP A 316 -15.55 14.40 -9.65
CA ASP A 316 -15.98 15.18 -10.82
C ASP A 316 -16.24 14.28 -12.04
N SER A 317 -16.04 12.96 -11.87
CA SER A 317 -16.17 11.93 -12.92
C SER A 317 -17.35 11.00 -12.69
N GLN A 318 -18.25 11.35 -11.79
CA GLN A 318 -19.47 10.57 -11.49
C GLN A 318 -20.42 10.53 -12.69
N SER A 319 -21.20 9.45 -12.77
CA SER A 319 -22.20 9.20 -13.82
C SER A 319 -23.37 8.41 -13.22
N GLU A 320 -24.41 8.15 -14.00
CA GLU A 320 -25.54 7.30 -13.56
C GLU A 320 -25.12 5.88 -13.12
N LEU A 321 -23.98 5.40 -13.63
CA LEU A 321 -23.43 4.08 -13.27
C LEU A 321 -22.64 4.08 -11.96
N SER A 322 -22.16 5.26 -11.51
CA SER A 322 -21.34 5.35 -10.28
C SER A 322 -21.32 6.81 -9.77
N PRO A 323 -21.78 7.09 -8.52
CA PRO A 323 -22.24 6.10 -7.51
C PRO A 323 -23.57 5.43 -7.86
N SER A 324 -23.69 4.15 -7.51
CA SER A 324 -24.89 3.33 -7.70
C SER A 324 -24.94 2.22 -6.65
N TRP A 325 -25.96 1.35 -6.68
CA TRP A 325 -25.99 0.19 -5.80
C TRP A 325 -24.77 -0.74 -5.92
N LEU A 326 -24.08 -0.71 -7.10
CA LEU A 326 -22.84 -1.44 -7.34
C LEU A 326 -21.64 -0.86 -6.59
N THR A 327 -21.68 0.42 -6.19
CA THR A 327 -20.58 1.11 -5.50
C THR A 327 -20.83 1.38 -4.03
N THR A 328 -22.00 0.99 -3.50
CA THR A 328 -22.43 1.29 -2.11
C THR A 328 -21.37 0.94 -1.06
N LEU A 329 -20.71 -0.22 -1.18
CA LEU A 329 -19.71 -0.65 -0.20
C LEU A 329 -18.46 0.24 -0.19
N SER A 330 -18.04 0.75 -1.34
CA SER A 330 -16.91 1.68 -1.45
C SER A 330 -17.31 3.08 -0.99
N ASP A 331 -18.54 3.52 -1.29
CA ASP A 331 -19.08 4.82 -0.89
C ASP A 331 -19.24 4.93 0.63
N GLU A 332 -19.72 3.86 1.29
CA GLU A 332 -19.78 3.78 2.74
C GLU A 332 -18.36 3.78 3.37
N ALA A 333 -17.41 3.08 2.76
CA ALA A 333 -16.03 3.09 3.19
C ALA A 333 -15.41 4.49 3.06
N ALA A 334 -15.74 5.24 2.00
CA ALA A 334 -15.26 6.61 1.80
C ALA A 334 -15.67 7.54 2.95
N LYS A 335 -16.93 7.47 3.38
CA LYS A 335 -17.45 8.24 4.53
C LYS A 335 -16.74 7.85 5.83
N ARG A 336 -16.62 6.55 6.11
CA ARG A 336 -15.96 6.05 7.35
C ARG A 336 -14.47 6.41 7.42
N ASN A 337 -13.79 6.43 6.28
CA ASN A 337 -12.34 6.56 6.20
C ASN A 337 -11.87 7.97 5.81
N ASN A 338 -12.71 9.00 6.01
CA ASN A 338 -12.38 10.42 5.79
C ASN A 338 -11.96 10.73 4.33
N GLU A 339 -12.44 9.95 3.35
CA GLU A 339 -12.15 10.14 1.92
C GLU A 339 -13.08 11.17 1.26
N THR A 340 -14.25 11.41 1.86
CA THR A 340 -15.21 12.44 1.43
C THR A 340 -15.42 13.46 2.55
N ILE A 341 -15.55 14.73 2.18
CA ILE A 341 -15.97 15.80 3.09
C ILE A 341 -17.51 15.68 3.19
N THR A 342 -18.01 15.30 4.33
CA THR A 342 -19.43 15.48 4.68
C THR A 342 -19.64 16.90 5.18
#